data_479484e024f8880d0fcce864bda58e72
#
_entry.id   479484e024f8880d0fcce864bda58e72
#
_cell.length_a   1.000
_cell.length_b   1.000
_cell.length_c   1.000
_cell.angle_alpha   90.00
_cell.angle_beta   90.00
_cell.angle_gamma   90.00
#
_symmetry.space_group_name_H-M   'P 1'
#
loop_
_entity.id
_entity.type
_entity.pdbx_description
1 polymer ?
#
loop_
_entity_poly.entity_id
_entity_poly.type
_entity_poly.pdbx_seq_one_letter_code
_entity_poly.pdbx_strand_id
1 'polypeptide(L)'
;MDIVARSTNPLTLKTDCLVVAVCADKKLSPTTASIDKACDGLISRRLKGKDISGKCGSSLMLHEPAGINAKRLLLVGTGTANTDKKALSTQEFLKIARGIAKLTKGDAIASVATTLAEVEVSDHDVRWAAQQLAQQFTEASYAFNGGKPPAANKLKLKKVTLLCSDKKTQSAAQAGLNYGTAVATGVNQARLLGDLA
;
A
#
# COMPACT_ATOMS: atom_id res chain seq x y z
N MET A 1 8.01 5.44 -12.20
CA MET A 1 7.37 4.40 -11.36
C MET A 1 6.04 4.06 -12.01
N ASP A 2 5.76 2.77 -12.21
CA ASP A 2 4.52 2.27 -12.80
C ASP A 2 3.52 1.94 -11.67
N ILE A 3 2.30 2.51 -11.71
CA ILE A 3 1.26 2.27 -10.72
C ILE A 3 0.02 1.73 -11.42
N VAL A 4 -0.35 0.48 -11.14
CA VAL A 4 -1.40 -0.23 -11.87
C VAL A 4 -2.37 -0.95 -10.94
N ALA A 5 -3.63 -1.07 -11.35
CA ALA A 5 -4.63 -1.92 -10.72
C ALA A 5 -4.70 -3.28 -11.43
N ARG A 6 -4.77 -4.37 -10.68
CA ARG A 6 -4.91 -5.73 -11.22
C ARG A 6 -5.84 -6.59 -10.38
N SER A 7 -6.66 -7.40 -11.07
CA SER A 7 -7.42 -8.48 -10.45
C SER A 7 -6.60 -9.78 -10.61
N THR A 8 -5.71 -10.03 -9.66
CA THR A 8 -4.76 -11.16 -9.68
C THR A 8 -4.68 -11.77 -8.30
N ASN A 9 -4.47 -13.08 -8.23
CA ASN A 9 -4.33 -13.79 -6.96
C ASN A 9 -3.06 -13.30 -6.19
N PRO A 10 -3.22 -12.76 -4.97
CA PRO A 10 -2.09 -12.27 -4.17
C PRO A 10 -1.08 -13.37 -3.79
N LEU A 11 -1.52 -14.63 -3.70
CA LEU A 11 -0.66 -15.75 -3.28
C LEU A 11 0.41 -16.08 -4.32
N THR A 12 0.05 -15.95 -5.60
CA THR A 12 0.93 -16.33 -6.73
C THR A 12 1.67 -15.16 -7.34
N LEU A 13 1.32 -13.94 -6.95
CA LEU A 13 1.94 -12.72 -7.50
C LEU A 13 3.39 -12.59 -7.01
N LYS A 14 4.34 -12.60 -7.94
CA LYS A 14 5.75 -12.31 -7.65
C LYS A 14 5.92 -10.81 -7.40
N THR A 15 6.28 -10.46 -6.17
CA THR A 15 6.54 -9.07 -5.75
C THR A 15 7.58 -9.04 -4.65
N ASP A 16 8.29 -7.92 -4.49
CA ASP A 16 9.25 -7.80 -3.40
C ASP A 16 8.56 -7.55 -2.05
N CYS A 17 7.39 -6.90 -2.07
CA CYS A 17 6.59 -6.65 -0.87
C CYS A 17 5.10 -6.75 -1.16
N LEU A 18 4.39 -7.59 -0.41
CA LEU A 18 2.94 -7.65 -0.37
C LEU A 18 2.46 -6.93 0.89
N VAL A 19 1.59 -5.94 0.73
CA VAL A 19 1.01 -5.16 1.83
C VAL A 19 -0.42 -5.61 2.07
N VAL A 20 -0.73 -6.00 3.30
CA VAL A 20 -2.07 -6.42 3.69
C VAL A 20 -2.57 -5.67 4.92
N ALA A 21 -3.85 -5.37 4.93
CA ALA A 21 -4.54 -4.73 6.03
C ALA A 21 -4.85 -5.74 7.15
N VAL A 22 -4.65 -5.32 8.40
CA VAL A 22 -5.04 -6.09 9.60
C VAL A 22 -5.76 -5.18 10.58
N CYS A 23 -6.80 -5.71 11.23
CA CYS A 23 -7.60 -4.96 12.20
C CYS A 23 -7.17 -5.25 13.64
N ALA A 24 -7.41 -4.30 14.54
CA ALA A 24 -7.09 -4.46 15.97
C ALA A 24 -8.01 -5.48 16.67
N ASP A 25 -9.20 -5.73 16.14
CA ASP A 25 -10.13 -6.78 16.60
C ASP A 25 -9.70 -8.19 16.14
N LYS A 26 -8.57 -8.29 15.43
CA LYS A 26 -7.99 -9.54 14.89
C LYS A 26 -8.86 -10.24 13.85
N LYS A 27 -9.91 -9.61 13.34
CA LYS A 27 -10.66 -10.11 12.19
C LYS A 27 -9.86 -9.89 10.92
N LEU A 28 -9.80 -10.91 10.09
CA LEU A 28 -9.10 -10.85 8.80
C LEU A 28 -10.13 -10.72 7.68
N SER A 29 -9.83 -9.89 6.68
CA SER A 29 -10.61 -9.88 5.44
C SER A 29 -10.49 -11.24 4.74
N PRO A 30 -11.41 -11.61 3.83
CA PRO A 30 -11.33 -12.88 3.09
C PRO A 30 -9.98 -13.08 2.40
N THR A 31 -9.43 -12.02 1.79
CA THR A 31 -8.12 -12.07 1.12
C THR A 31 -6.99 -12.23 2.13
N THR A 32 -7.01 -11.47 3.23
CA THR A 32 -6.00 -11.60 4.30
C THR A 32 -6.07 -12.97 4.98
N ALA A 33 -7.27 -13.53 5.18
CA ALA A 33 -7.45 -14.88 5.72
C ALA A 33 -6.89 -15.97 4.78
N SER A 34 -7.06 -15.81 3.47
CA SER A 34 -6.47 -16.70 2.48
C SER A 34 -4.94 -16.65 2.49
N ILE A 35 -4.36 -15.46 2.63
CA ILE A 35 -2.92 -15.27 2.78
C ILE A 35 -2.43 -15.88 4.09
N ASP A 36 -3.14 -15.67 5.18
CA ASP A 36 -2.80 -16.23 6.49
C ASP A 36 -2.78 -17.77 6.45
N LYS A 37 -3.80 -18.37 5.83
CA LYS A 37 -3.87 -19.82 5.64
C LYS A 37 -2.71 -20.35 4.81
N ALA A 38 -2.36 -19.67 3.72
CA ALA A 38 -1.23 -20.05 2.87
C ALA A 38 0.12 -19.95 3.60
N CYS A 39 0.24 -19.00 4.52
CA CYS A 39 1.42 -18.78 5.38
C CYS A 39 1.34 -19.55 6.72
N ASP A 40 0.55 -20.61 6.78
CA ASP A 40 0.41 -21.44 7.99
C ASP A 40 0.03 -20.64 9.25
N GLY A 41 -0.93 -19.70 9.14
CA GLY A 41 -1.42 -18.89 10.24
C GLY A 41 -0.42 -17.84 10.77
N LEU A 42 0.55 -17.43 9.96
CA LEU A 42 1.60 -16.48 10.34
C LEU A 42 1.02 -15.15 10.82
N ILE A 43 0.04 -14.57 10.08
CA ILE A 43 -0.58 -13.28 10.42
C ILE A 43 -1.31 -13.39 11.77
N SER A 44 -2.12 -14.42 11.92
CA SER A 44 -2.87 -14.69 13.16
C SER A 44 -1.94 -14.87 14.36
N ARG A 45 -0.82 -15.58 14.20
CA ARG A 45 0.18 -15.73 15.27
C ARG A 45 0.79 -14.39 15.68
N ARG A 46 1.14 -13.52 14.72
CA ARG A 46 1.70 -12.17 15.00
C ARG A 46 0.71 -11.26 15.71
N LEU A 47 -0.57 -11.31 15.30
CA LEU A 47 -1.64 -10.56 15.98
C LEU A 47 -1.92 -11.09 17.41
N LYS A 48 -1.88 -12.41 17.61
CA LYS A 48 -2.04 -13.04 18.94
C LYS A 48 -0.86 -12.71 19.86
N GLY A 49 0.36 -12.80 19.31
CA GLY A 49 1.61 -12.48 20.00
C GLY A 49 1.81 -11.00 20.31
N LYS A 50 0.92 -10.12 19.79
CA LYS A 50 1.01 -8.66 19.93
C LYS A 50 2.25 -8.05 19.25
N ASP A 51 2.88 -8.75 18.30
CA ASP A 51 3.97 -8.21 17.47
C ASP A 51 3.48 -7.03 16.62
N ILE A 52 2.19 -7.04 16.28
CA ILE A 52 1.47 -5.91 15.73
C ILE A 52 0.14 -5.71 16.47
N SER A 53 -0.19 -4.47 16.77
CA SER A 53 -1.42 -4.15 17.51
C SER A 53 -2.67 -4.07 16.64
N GLY A 54 -2.50 -3.94 15.32
CA GLY A 54 -3.59 -3.65 14.38
C GLY A 54 -4.16 -2.24 14.48
N LYS A 55 -3.70 -1.38 15.41
CA LYS A 55 -4.11 0.03 15.50
C LYS A 55 -3.74 0.78 14.23
N CYS A 56 -4.53 1.80 13.88
CA CYS A 56 -4.32 2.60 12.67
C CYS A 56 -2.88 3.11 12.55
N GLY A 57 -2.20 2.71 11.46
CA GLY A 57 -0.82 3.07 11.16
C GLY A 57 0.24 2.22 11.87
N SER A 58 -0.14 1.23 12.69
CA SER A 58 0.83 0.22 13.14
C SER A 58 1.29 -0.63 11.96
N SER A 59 2.53 -1.08 11.95
CA SER A 59 3.08 -1.86 10.85
C SER A 59 4.07 -2.91 11.34
N LEU A 60 4.15 -4.02 10.61
CA LEU A 60 5.12 -5.08 10.86
C LEU A 60 5.57 -5.66 9.51
N MET A 61 6.88 -5.60 9.27
CA MET A 61 7.49 -6.21 8.09
C MET A 61 7.96 -7.63 8.43
N LEU A 62 7.48 -8.60 7.67
CA LEU A 62 7.88 -10.00 7.77
C LEU A 62 8.69 -10.36 6.52
N HIS A 63 9.82 -11.02 6.70
CA HIS A 63 10.71 -11.42 5.63
C HIS A 63 10.48 -12.89 5.29
N GLU A 64 10.58 -13.22 4.00
CA GLU A 64 10.52 -14.58 3.47
C GLU A 64 9.32 -15.42 3.98
N PRO A 65 8.08 -14.88 3.87
CA PRO A 65 6.92 -15.62 4.30
C PRO A 65 6.74 -16.88 3.44
N ALA A 66 6.65 -18.04 4.07
CA ALA A 66 6.34 -19.28 3.36
C ALA A 66 4.91 -19.23 2.77
N GLY A 67 4.67 -19.97 1.68
CA GLY A 67 3.33 -20.17 1.11
C GLY A 67 2.85 -19.08 0.16
N ILE A 68 3.61 -18.00 -0.03
CA ILE A 68 3.32 -16.94 -1.01
C ILE A 68 4.59 -16.56 -1.80
N ASN A 69 4.39 -15.98 -2.99
CA ASN A 69 5.51 -15.62 -3.87
C ASN A 69 6.08 -14.21 -3.59
N ALA A 70 5.62 -13.54 -2.54
CA ALA A 70 6.18 -12.27 -2.11
C ALA A 70 7.41 -12.49 -1.22
N LYS A 71 8.49 -11.73 -1.46
CA LYS A 71 9.70 -11.80 -0.62
C LYS A 71 9.50 -11.22 0.78
N ARG A 72 8.53 -10.31 0.93
CA ARG A 72 8.17 -9.67 2.20
C ARG A 72 6.67 -9.52 2.30
N LEU A 73 6.17 -9.61 3.52
CA LEU A 73 4.79 -9.34 3.87
C LEU A 73 4.74 -8.17 4.85
N LEU A 74 4.20 -7.05 4.43
CA LEU A 74 3.98 -5.88 5.28
C LEU A 74 2.55 -5.90 5.81
N LEU A 75 2.40 -6.14 7.10
CA LEU A 75 1.13 -5.99 7.80
C LEU A 75 0.93 -4.53 8.17
N VAL A 76 -0.24 -3.98 7.91
CA VAL A 76 -0.58 -2.59 8.23
C VAL A 76 -1.89 -2.53 8.99
N GLY A 77 -1.84 -1.95 10.18
CA GLY A 77 -3.02 -1.79 11.04
C GLY A 77 -3.99 -0.74 10.49
N THR A 78 -5.25 -1.12 10.39
CA THR A 78 -6.36 -0.25 9.98
C THR A 78 -7.21 0.24 11.15
N GLY A 79 -6.80 -0.08 12.37
CA GLY A 79 -7.53 0.30 13.58
C GLY A 79 -8.57 -0.73 14.00
N THR A 80 -9.41 -0.36 14.94
CA THR A 80 -10.60 -1.12 15.25
C THR A 80 -11.59 -0.87 14.13
N ALA A 81 -12.07 -1.93 13.49
CA ALA A 81 -13.41 -1.88 12.95
C ALA A 81 -14.30 -1.60 14.16
N ASN A 82 -14.46 -0.33 14.49
CA ASN A 82 -15.36 0.08 15.57
C ASN A 82 -16.68 -0.59 15.22
N THR A 83 -17.28 -1.25 16.17
CA THR A 83 -18.46 -2.10 15.99
C THR A 83 -19.57 -1.47 15.18
N ASP A 84 -19.57 -0.13 15.05
CA ASP A 84 -20.53 0.65 14.28
C ASP A 84 -19.96 1.35 13.03
N LYS A 85 -18.63 1.36 12.83
CA LYS A 85 -17.98 1.93 11.64
C LYS A 85 -16.99 0.93 11.04
N LYS A 86 -17.45 0.20 10.03
CA LYS A 86 -16.60 -0.72 9.25
C LYS A 86 -15.59 0.00 8.34
N ALA A 87 -15.73 1.31 8.16
CA ALA A 87 -14.94 2.11 7.24
C ALA A 87 -13.90 2.97 7.96
N LEU A 88 -12.75 3.18 7.34
CA LEU A 88 -11.73 4.14 7.79
C LEU A 88 -12.21 5.57 7.54
N SER A 89 -11.81 6.50 8.38
CA SER A 89 -11.91 7.92 8.03
C SER A 89 -10.90 8.28 6.94
N THR A 90 -11.16 9.37 6.22
CA THR A 90 -10.23 9.95 5.23
C THR A 90 -8.81 10.10 5.80
N GLN A 91 -8.69 10.66 7.00
CA GLN A 91 -7.38 10.91 7.63
C GLN A 91 -6.63 9.63 7.97
N GLU A 92 -7.33 8.63 8.48
CA GLU A 92 -6.73 7.31 8.77
C GLU A 92 -6.22 6.63 7.51
N PHE A 93 -7.00 6.64 6.42
CA PHE A 93 -6.57 6.09 5.14
C PHE A 93 -5.32 6.80 4.61
N LEU A 94 -5.30 8.13 4.63
CA LEU A 94 -4.14 8.92 4.20
C LEU A 94 -2.90 8.64 5.06
N LYS A 95 -3.05 8.49 6.37
CA LYS A 95 -1.97 8.10 7.28
C LYS A 95 -1.40 6.74 6.91
N ILE A 96 -2.25 5.75 6.63
CA ILE A 96 -1.86 4.40 6.22
C ILE A 96 -1.14 4.45 4.87
N ALA A 97 -1.73 5.08 3.86
CA ALA A 97 -1.15 5.17 2.51
C ALA A 97 0.24 5.84 2.53
N ARG A 98 0.39 6.93 3.28
CA ARG A 98 1.66 7.63 3.48
C ARG A 98 2.68 6.76 4.21
N GLY A 99 2.24 6.03 5.25
CA GLY A 99 3.08 5.09 5.98
C GLY A 99 3.63 3.98 5.09
N ILE A 100 2.79 3.38 4.25
CA ILE A 100 3.20 2.34 3.30
C ILE A 100 4.21 2.89 2.29
N ALA A 101 3.93 4.04 1.67
CA ALA A 101 4.84 4.66 0.71
C ALA A 101 6.22 4.93 1.33
N LYS A 102 6.27 5.36 2.61
CA LYS A 102 7.51 5.58 3.36
C LYS A 102 8.24 4.28 3.66
N LEU A 103 7.55 3.25 4.17
CA LEU A 103 8.14 1.97 4.56
C LEU A 103 8.66 1.17 3.37
N THR A 104 8.07 1.35 2.20
CA THR A 104 8.46 0.64 0.97
C THR A 104 9.46 1.41 0.10
N LYS A 105 9.89 2.59 0.51
CA LYS A 105 10.93 3.39 -0.18
C LYS A 105 12.35 2.84 0.00
N GLY A 106 12.53 1.74 0.72
CA GLY A 106 13.85 1.16 1.01
C GLY A 106 14.54 0.52 -0.20
N ASP A 107 15.84 0.32 -0.04
CA ASP A 107 16.77 -0.12 -1.10
C ASP A 107 16.52 -1.52 -1.66
N ALA A 108 15.73 -2.33 -0.98
CA ALA A 108 15.51 -3.73 -1.33
C ALA A 108 14.13 -4.01 -1.93
N ILE A 109 13.31 -2.97 -2.20
CA ILE A 109 11.92 -3.11 -2.67
C ILE A 109 11.79 -2.40 -4.01
N ALA A 110 11.76 -3.16 -5.09
CA ALA A 110 11.52 -2.65 -6.44
C ALA A 110 10.04 -2.77 -6.87
N SER A 111 9.28 -3.66 -6.22
CA SER A 111 7.87 -3.89 -6.51
C SER A 111 7.06 -4.05 -5.23
N VAL A 112 5.90 -3.40 -5.19
CA VAL A 112 4.91 -3.48 -4.11
C VAL A 112 3.58 -3.92 -4.68
N ALA A 113 2.91 -4.83 -4.00
CA ALA A 113 1.50 -5.13 -4.23
C ALA A 113 0.71 -4.86 -2.94
N THR A 114 -0.52 -4.38 -3.04
CA THR A 114 -1.34 -4.08 -1.87
C THR A 114 -2.80 -4.45 -2.07
N THR A 115 -3.44 -4.96 -1.02
CA THR A 115 -4.87 -5.29 -0.97
C THR A 115 -5.73 -4.14 -0.45
N LEU A 116 -5.19 -2.93 -0.33
CA LEU A 116 -5.90 -1.76 0.22
C LEU A 116 -7.14 -1.32 -0.57
N ALA A 117 -7.35 -1.83 -1.80
CA ALA A 117 -8.60 -1.65 -2.52
C ALA A 117 -9.82 -2.27 -1.82
N GLU A 118 -9.60 -3.23 -0.90
CA GLU A 118 -10.65 -3.90 -0.13
C GLU A 118 -11.02 -3.15 1.15
N VAL A 119 -10.26 -2.12 1.51
CA VAL A 119 -10.50 -1.34 2.73
C VAL A 119 -11.52 -0.26 2.42
N GLU A 120 -12.66 -0.32 3.11
CA GLU A 120 -13.70 0.69 2.99
C GLU A 120 -13.27 2.00 3.66
N VAL A 121 -13.50 3.12 2.98
CA VAL A 121 -13.25 4.48 3.49
C VAL A 121 -14.57 5.22 3.53
N SER A 122 -14.88 5.88 4.67
CA SER A 122 -16.13 6.63 4.84
C SER A 122 -16.29 7.68 3.74
N ASP A 123 -17.48 7.70 3.13
CA ASP A 123 -17.88 8.65 2.10
C ASP A 123 -17.04 8.63 0.81
N HIS A 124 -16.22 7.58 0.62
CA HIS A 124 -15.35 7.45 -0.53
C HIS A 124 -15.42 6.06 -1.16
N ASP A 125 -15.26 6.03 -2.47
CA ASP A 125 -15.19 4.80 -3.26
C ASP A 125 -13.72 4.32 -3.50
N VAL A 126 -13.59 3.17 -4.14
CA VAL A 126 -12.28 2.60 -4.49
C VAL A 126 -11.48 3.50 -5.44
N ARG A 127 -12.15 4.31 -6.28
CA ARG A 127 -11.48 5.25 -7.19
C ARG A 127 -10.76 6.32 -6.38
N TRP A 128 -11.42 6.89 -5.37
CA TRP A 128 -10.79 7.86 -4.48
C TRP A 128 -9.63 7.25 -3.68
N ALA A 129 -9.84 6.06 -3.10
CA ALA A 129 -8.80 5.37 -2.35
C ALA A 129 -7.55 5.09 -3.22
N ALA A 130 -7.75 4.65 -4.45
CA ALA A 130 -6.69 4.44 -5.43
C ALA A 130 -5.98 5.75 -5.81
N GLN A 131 -6.74 6.84 -6.01
CA GLN A 131 -6.19 8.17 -6.26
C GLN A 131 -5.24 8.59 -5.13
N GLN A 132 -5.68 8.50 -3.87
CA GLN A 132 -4.87 8.88 -2.73
C GLN A 132 -3.62 8.00 -2.60
N LEU A 133 -3.74 6.71 -2.82
CA LEU A 133 -2.60 5.79 -2.81
C LEU A 133 -1.55 6.19 -3.85
N ALA A 134 -1.97 6.45 -5.09
CA ALA A 134 -1.08 6.88 -6.16
C ALA A 134 -0.39 8.21 -5.84
N GLN A 135 -1.11 9.17 -5.25
CA GLN A 135 -0.54 10.44 -4.80
C GLN A 135 0.57 10.21 -3.77
N GLN A 136 0.30 9.41 -2.72
CA GLN A 136 1.30 9.18 -1.67
C GLN A 136 2.56 8.48 -2.20
N PHE A 137 2.42 7.49 -3.09
CA PHE A 137 3.59 6.83 -3.69
C PHE A 137 4.36 7.76 -4.62
N THR A 138 3.67 8.54 -5.46
CA THR A 138 4.30 9.45 -6.43
C THR A 138 4.98 10.62 -5.70
N GLU A 139 4.35 11.22 -4.70
CA GLU A 139 4.95 12.28 -3.88
C GLU A 139 6.15 11.78 -3.09
N ALA A 140 6.07 10.58 -2.49
CA ALA A 140 7.19 9.95 -1.79
C ALA A 140 8.38 9.66 -2.71
N SER A 141 8.14 9.58 -4.02
CA SER A 141 9.20 9.37 -5.01
C SER A 141 10.05 10.60 -5.27
N TYR A 142 9.59 11.78 -4.89
CA TYR A 142 10.33 13.01 -5.07
C TYR A 142 11.63 13.03 -4.24
N ALA A 143 12.72 13.43 -4.87
CA ALA A 143 14.00 13.69 -4.23
C ALA A 143 14.73 14.79 -5.01
N PHE A 144 15.08 15.86 -4.34
CA PHE A 144 15.94 16.91 -4.88
C PHE A 144 17.41 16.56 -4.63
N ASN A 145 18.22 16.61 -5.67
CA ASN A 145 19.66 16.27 -5.62
C ASN A 145 20.58 17.48 -5.85
N GLY A 146 20.08 18.72 -5.69
CA GLY A 146 20.88 19.92 -5.83
C GLY A 146 21.52 20.09 -7.20
N GLY A 147 20.81 19.70 -8.29
CA GLY A 147 21.33 19.79 -9.66
C GLY A 147 22.41 18.74 -10.02
N LYS A 148 22.75 17.83 -9.11
CA LYS A 148 23.69 16.73 -9.41
C LYS A 148 23.09 15.70 -10.36
N PRO A 149 23.88 15.04 -11.20
CA PRO A 149 23.37 14.01 -12.11
C PRO A 149 22.58 12.91 -11.39
N PRO A 150 21.53 12.35 -12.02
CA PRO A 150 20.59 11.43 -11.37
C PRO A 150 21.17 10.10 -10.87
N ALA A 151 22.44 9.81 -11.07
CA ALA A 151 23.06 8.52 -10.80
C ALA A 151 23.04 8.08 -9.33
N ALA A 152 22.96 9.02 -8.38
CA ALA A 152 23.06 8.73 -6.95
C ALA A 152 21.70 8.42 -6.27
N ASN A 153 20.56 8.80 -6.86
CA ASN A 153 19.23 8.71 -6.24
C ASN A 153 18.21 7.98 -7.13
N LYS A 154 18.61 6.88 -7.77
CA LYS A 154 17.63 6.04 -8.49
C LYS A 154 16.62 5.50 -7.48
N LEU A 155 15.36 5.93 -7.62
CA LEU A 155 14.23 5.29 -6.98
C LEU A 155 14.29 3.79 -7.25
N LYS A 156 14.39 3.00 -6.18
CA LYS A 156 14.42 1.55 -6.33
C LYS A 156 13.02 1.00 -6.57
N LEU A 157 11.97 1.64 -6.02
CA LEU A 157 10.59 1.25 -6.29
C LEU A 157 10.19 1.60 -7.73
N LYS A 158 9.99 0.55 -8.54
CA LYS A 158 9.66 0.67 -9.96
C LYS A 158 8.18 0.43 -10.23
N LYS A 159 7.53 -0.38 -9.40
CA LYS A 159 6.16 -0.83 -9.63
C LYS A 159 5.34 -0.90 -8.36
N VAL A 160 4.12 -0.36 -8.41
CA VAL A 160 3.08 -0.52 -7.38
C VAL A 160 1.86 -1.15 -8.03
N THR A 161 1.35 -2.23 -7.44
CA THR A 161 0.16 -2.94 -7.92
C THR A 161 -0.93 -2.88 -6.85
N LEU A 162 -2.05 -2.24 -7.17
CA LEU A 162 -3.25 -2.30 -6.34
C LEU A 162 -4.06 -3.53 -6.75
N LEU A 163 -4.22 -4.46 -5.82
CA LEU A 163 -4.97 -5.69 -6.05
C LEU A 163 -6.46 -5.43 -5.83
N CYS A 164 -7.27 -5.84 -6.80
CA CYS A 164 -8.72 -5.67 -6.81
C CYS A 164 -9.41 -7.03 -6.86
N SER A 165 -10.58 -7.14 -6.27
CA SER A 165 -11.39 -8.37 -6.22
C SER A 165 -11.91 -8.79 -7.60
N ASP A 166 -12.24 -7.83 -8.44
CA ASP A 166 -12.89 -8.04 -9.73
C ASP A 166 -12.51 -6.98 -10.77
N LYS A 167 -12.91 -7.20 -12.04
CA LYS A 167 -12.60 -6.29 -13.15
C LYS A 167 -13.27 -4.92 -13.06
N LYS A 168 -14.47 -4.84 -12.45
CA LYS A 168 -15.19 -3.57 -12.28
C LYS A 168 -14.45 -2.69 -11.29
N THR A 169 -14.11 -3.24 -10.13
CA THR A 169 -13.28 -2.59 -9.11
C THR A 169 -11.91 -2.20 -9.68
N GLN A 170 -11.28 -3.07 -10.49
CA GLN A 170 -10.01 -2.77 -11.16
C GLN A 170 -10.11 -1.56 -12.08
N SER A 171 -11.18 -1.45 -12.90
CA SER A 171 -11.35 -0.31 -13.82
C SER A 171 -11.51 1.01 -13.07
N ALA A 172 -12.34 1.04 -12.03
CA ALA A 172 -12.52 2.22 -11.19
C ALA A 172 -11.24 2.61 -10.47
N ALA A 173 -10.53 1.64 -9.90
CA ALA A 173 -9.25 1.84 -9.24
C ALA A 173 -8.19 2.38 -10.22
N GLN A 174 -8.09 1.83 -11.45
CA GLN A 174 -7.13 2.30 -12.44
C GLN A 174 -7.38 3.77 -12.83
N ALA A 175 -8.63 4.17 -12.98
CA ALA A 175 -8.97 5.57 -13.23
C ALA A 175 -8.51 6.49 -12.07
N GLY A 176 -8.69 6.05 -10.83
CA GLY A 176 -8.17 6.75 -9.65
C GLY A 176 -6.64 6.84 -9.63
N LEU A 177 -5.95 5.72 -9.88
CA LEU A 177 -4.48 5.69 -9.94
C LEU A 177 -3.92 6.65 -10.98
N ASN A 178 -4.51 6.69 -12.18
CA ASN A 178 -4.09 7.58 -13.24
C ASN A 178 -4.23 9.06 -12.83
N TYR A 179 -5.38 9.42 -12.25
CA TYR A 179 -5.63 10.78 -11.79
C TYR A 179 -4.69 11.18 -10.66
N GLY A 180 -4.52 10.33 -9.64
CA GLY A 180 -3.64 10.58 -8.51
C GLY A 180 -2.17 10.73 -8.94
N THR A 181 -1.71 9.91 -9.88
CA THR A 181 -0.37 10.01 -10.44
C THR A 181 -0.16 11.34 -11.18
N ALA A 182 -1.14 11.77 -11.99
CA ALA A 182 -1.05 13.04 -12.72
C ALA A 182 -0.96 14.24 -11.75
N VAL A 183 -1.84 14.29 -10.74
CA VAL A 183 -1.83 15.34 -9.71
C VAL A 183 -0.48 15.40 -8.99
N ALA A 184 0.00 14.26 -8.49
CA ALA A 184 1.25 14.21 -7.72
C ALA A 184 2.48 14.49 -8.59
N THR A 185 2.44 14.17 -9.88
CA THR A 185 3.49 14.56 -10.82
C THR A 185 3.58 16.09 -10.95
N GLY A 186 2.43 16.77 -11.08
CA GLY A 186 2.37 18.24 -11.08
C GLY A 186 2.91 18.85 -9.78
N VAL A 187 2.53 18.29 -8.62
CA VAL A 187 3.05 18.70 -7.31
C VAL A 187 4.57 18.54 -7.24
N ASN A 188 5.11 17.42 -7.71
CA ASN A 188 6.55 17.18 -7.70
C ASN A 188 7.31 18.12 -8.67
N GLN A 189 6.70 18.49 -9.80
CA GLN A 189 7.28 19.50 -10.70
C GLN A 189 7.31 20.89 -10.04
N ALA A 190 6.23 21.30 -9.37
CA ALA A 190 6.21 22.56 -8.64
C ALA A 190 7.26 22.59 -7.52
N ARG A 191 7.43 21.49 -6.79
CA ARG A 191 8.52 21.36 -5.79
C ARG A 191 9.90 21.51 -6.42
N LEU A 192 10.12 20.84 -7.57
CA LEU A 192 11.40 20.94 -8.28
C LEU A 192 11.72 22.37 -8.69
N LEU A 193 10.73 23.11 -9.20
CA LEU A 193 10.93 24.53 -9.55
C LEU A 193 11.25 25.37 -8.34
N GLY A 194 10.57 25.14 -7.20
CA GLY A 194 10.88 25.83 -5.95
C GLY A 194 12.27 25.48 -5.38
N ASP A 195 12.73 24.25 -5.55
CA ASP A 195 14.05 23.82 -5.08
C ASP A 195 15.20 24.30 -5.99
N LEU A 196 14.88 24.74 -7.22
CA LEU A 196 15.85 25.32 -8.19
C LEU A 196 15.97 26.84 -8.08
N ALA A 197 15.02 27.52 -7.42
CA ALA A 197 15.01 28.97 -7.24
C ALA A 197 15.93 29.40 -6.10
#